data_bd8601c69e1c579ac3b3a3a6777d3766
#
_entry.id   bd8601c69e1c579ac3b3a3a6777d3766
#
_cell.length_a   1.000
_cell.length_b   1.000
_cell.length_c   1.000
_cell.angle_alpha   90.00
_cell.angle_beta   90.00
_cell.angle_gamma   90.00
#
_symmetry.space_group_name_H-M   'P 1'
#
loop_
_entity.id
_entity.type
_entity.pdbx_description
1 polymer ?
#
loop_
_entity_poly.entity_id
_entity_poly.type
_entity_poly.pdbx_seq_one_letter_code
_entity_poly.pdbx_strand_id
1 'polypeptide(L)'
;MASSQTHFEKLTRCCMKCRISQFLDKKITIEKAGIARVEVPFQPDLTQNSGFLHAAVLFEVGDTAGFMAANSMEETYSVLTVDYHINLMRPVREEGVFATSEVVNAGKTLYVARSDIYTESGKLAAAGQGTYMVSKILLTDLDGYEEEADRR
;
A
#
# COMPACT_ATOMS: atom_id res chain seq x y z
N MET A 1 10.34 15.01 14.35
CA MET A 1 9.97 15.26 12.95
C MET A 1 10.96 14.64 11.96
N ALA A 2 12.28 14.76 12.13
CA ALA A 2 13.26 14.15 11.21
C ALA A 2 13.21 12.60 11.19
N SER A 3 12.96 11.93 12.33
CA SER A 3 12.92 10.45 12.39
C SER A 3 11.73 9.84 11.65
N SER A 4 10.56 10.46 11.72
CA SER A 4 9.36 9.94 11.02
C SER A 4 9.48 10.07 9.50
N GLN A 5 10.03 11.17 8.98
CA GLN A 5 10.26 11.34 7.55
C GLN A 5 11.24 10.28 7.02
N THR A 6 12.32 10.04 7.76
CA THR A 6 13.30 9.00 7.42
C THR A 6 12.65 7.59 7.42
N HIS A 7 11.79 7.30 8.40
CA HIS A 7 11.05 6.04 8.45
C HIS A 7 10.15 5.84 7.22
N PHE A 8 9.40 6.87 6.79
CA PHE A 8 8.54 6.81 5.61
C PHE A 8 9.33 6.56 4.33
N GLU A 9 10.48 7.23 4.19
CA GLU A 9 11.38 7.02 3.05
C GLU A 9 11.91 5.59 3.01
N LYS A 10 12.34 5.03 4.15
CA LYS A 10 12.79 3.65 4.29
C LYS A 10 11.69 2.64 3.94
N LEU A 11 10.48 2.83 4.46
CA LEU A 11 9.33 1.98 4.14
C LEU A 11 8.98 2.00 2.64
N THR A 12 8.93 3.18 2.06
CA THR A 12 8.65 3.35 0.63
C THR A 12 9.71 2.65 -0.22
N ARG A 13 10.99 2.85 0.09
CA ARG A 13 12.09 2.19 -0.59
C ARG A 13 12.02 0.66 -0.47
N CYS A 14 11.74 0.15 0.73
CA CYS A 14 11.57 -1.28 1.00
C CYS A 14 10.41 -1.87 0.17
N CYS A 15 9.24 -1.24 0.18
CA CYS A 15 8.09 -1.71 -0.57
C CYS A 15 8.35 -1.68 -2.10
N MET A 16 9.10 -0.71 -2.60
CA MET A 16 9.46 -0.61 -4.02
C MET A 16 10.49 -1.65 -4.45
N LYS A 17 11.20 -2.30 -3.52
CA LYS A 17 12.07 -3.47 -3.81
C LYS A 17 11.26 -4.73 -4.15
N CYS A 18 10.01 -4.81 -3.73
CA CYS A 18 9.14 -5.95 -4.06
C CYS A 18 8.91 -6.04 -5.56
N ARG A 19 9.07 -7.25 -6.13
CA ARG A 19 8.87 -7.48 -7.57
C ARG A 19 7.48 -7.10 -8.06
N ILE A 20 6.44 -7.34 -7.26
CA ILE A 20 5.07 -6.95 -7.61
C ILE A 20 4.93 -5.42 -7.70
N SER A 21 5.61 -4.66 -6.84
CA SER A 21 5.62 -3.20 -6.90
C SER A 21 6.27 -2.69 -8.18
N GLN A 22 7.38 -3.30 -8.59
CA GLN A 22 8.07 -2.99 -9.84
C GLN A 22 7.24 -3.38 -11.07
N PHE A 23 6.63 -4.58 -11.06
CA PHE A 23 5.78 -5.06 -12.14
C PHE A 23 4.56 -4.15 -12.37
N LEU A 24 3.96 -3.65 -11.30
CA LEU A 24 2.82 -2.75 -11.35
C LEU A 24 3.21 -1.26 -11.57
N ASP A 25 4.51 -0.96 -11.61
CA ASP A 25 5.03 0.41 -11.70
C ASP A 25 4.39 1.33 -10.64
N LYS A 26 4.35 0.84 -9.38
CA LYS A 26 3.70 1.57 -8.28
C LYS A 26 4.40 2.88 -7.97
N LYS A 27 3.61 3.87 -7.57
CA LYS A 27 4.09 5.03 -6.84
C LYS A 27 3.46 5.04 -5.45
N ILE A 28 4.30 5.14 -4.43
CA ILE A 28 3.88 5.08 -3.02
C ILE A 28 4.24 6.38 -2.34
N THR A 29 3.29 6.96 -1.61
CA THR A 29 3.49 8.16 -0.80
C THR A 29 2.88 7.95 0.58
N ILE A 30 3.66 8.13 1.65
CA ILE A 30 3.15 8.23 3.01
C ILE A 30 3.02 9.72 3.32
N GLU A 31 1.78 10.20 3.45
CA GLU A 31 1.50 11.62 3.68
C GLU A 31 1.82 12.02 5.12
N LYS A 32 1.46 11.16 6.05
CA LYS A 32 1.76 11.23 7.48
C LYS A 32 1.54 9.87 8.12
N ALA A 33 1.93 9.69 9.38
CA ALA A 33 1.65 8.46 10.11
C ALA A 33 0.16 8.10 10.06
N GLY A 34 -0.13 6.89 9.61
CA GLY A 34 -1.49 6.37 9.45
C GLY A 34 -2.20 6.76 8.15
N ILE A 35 -1.56 7.52 7.24
CA ILE A 35 -2.16 7.88 5.94
C ILE A 35 -1.17 7.64 4.81
N ALA A 36 -1.58 6.84 3.84
CA ALA A 36 -0.78 6.53 2.66
C ALA A 36 -1.59 6.53 1.36
N ARG A 37 -0.89 6.71 0.26
CA ARG A 37 -1.41 6.67 -1.10
C ARG A 37 -0.55 5.75 -1.95
N VAL A 38 -1.20 4.93 -2.76
CA VAL A 38 -0.57 4.05 -3.76
C VAL A 38 -1.22 4.27 -5.10
N GLU A 39 -0.42 4.45 -6.14
CA GLU A 39 -0.86 4.68 -7.52
C GLU A 39 -0.30 3.58 -8.41
N VAL A 40 -1.10 3.11 -9.35
CA VAL A 40 -0.72 2.16 -10.41
C VAL A 40 -1.18 2.73 -11.75
N PRO A 41 -0.27 3.00 -12.70
CA PRO A 41 -0.65 3.48 -14.02
C PRO A 41 -1.35 2.39 -14.82
N PHE A 42 -2.12 2.79 -15.82
CA PHE A 42 -2.72 1.81 -16.73
C PHE A 42 -1.64 1.06 -17.51
N GLN A 43 -1.81 -0.27 -17.56
CA GLN A 43 -1.03 -1.17 -18.39
C GLN A 43 -1.98 -2.19 -19.02
N PRO A 44 -1.92 -2.42 -20.35
CA PRO A 44 -2.79 -3.39 -21.01
C PRO A 44 -2.71 -4.80 -20.41
N ASP A 45 -1.53 -5.21 -19.94
CA ASP A 45 -1.28 -6.53 -19.34
C ASP A 45 -1.98 -6.73 -17.97
N LEU A 46 -2.49 -5.65 -17.38
CA LEU A 46 -3.24 -5.69 -16.13
C LEU A 46 -4.76 -5.81 -16.35
N THR A 47 -5.21 -5.99 -17.58
CA THR A 47 -6.62 -6.12 -17.92
C THR A 47 -7.07 -7.57 -17.93
N GLN A 48 -8.34 -7.77 -17.63
CA GLN A 48 -9.00 -9.05 -17.86
C GLN A 48 -9.53 -9.12 -19.31
N ASN A 49 -10.03 -10.29 -19.74
CA ASN A 49 -10.39 -10.54 -21.13
C ASN A 49 -11.50 -9.65 -21.73
N SER A 50 -12.27 -8.93 -20.92
CA SER A 50 -13.22 -7.90 -21.38
C SER A 50 -12.61 -6.51 -21.53
N GLY A 51 -11.30 -6.36 -21.28
CA GLY A 51 -10.56 -5.09 -21.41
C GLY A 51 -10.72 -4.15 -20.21
N PHE A 52 -11.34 -4.58 -19.12
CA PHE A 52 -11.34 -3.84 -17.86
C PHE A 52 -10.11 -4.19 -17.03
N LEU A 53 -9.65 -3.26 -16.21
CA LEU A 53 -8.59 -3.50 -15.25
C LEU A 53 -8.98 -4.68 -14.32
N HIS A 54 -8.06 -5.62 -14.13
CA HIS A 54 -8.35 -6.82 -13.34
C HIS A 54 -8.59 -6.46 -11.86
N ALA A 55 -9.55 -7.09 -11.23
CA ALA A 55 -9.90 -6.87 -9.82
C ALA A 55 -8.71 -7.06 -8.86
N ALA A 56 -7.77 -7.95 -9.21
CA ALA A 56 -6.55 -8.16 -8.44
C ALA A 56 -5.70 -6.88 -8.29
N VAL A 57 -5.71 -6.00 -9.28
CA VAL A 57 -4.99 -4.71 -9.23
C VAL A 57 -5.66 -3.77 -8.23
N LEU A 58 -6.99 -3.69 -8.25
CA LEU A 58 -7.76 -2.88 -7.30
C LEU A 58 -7.56 -3.38 -5.85
N PHE A 59 -7.58 -4.71 -5.66
CA PHE A 59 -7.30 -5.33 -4.36
C PHE A 59 -5.89 -4.95 -3.89
N GLU A 60 -4.89 -5.15 -4.74
CA GLU A 60 -3.49 -4.95 -4.39
C GLU A 60 -3.17 -3.49 -4.05
N VAL A 61 -3.69 -2.55 -4.82
CA VAL A 61 -3.53 -1.10 -4.58
C VAL A 61 -4.14 -0.70 -3.23
N GLY A 62 -5.35 -1.20 -2.93
CA GLY A 62 -6.03 -0.90 -1.67
C GLY A 62 -5.36 -1.53 -0.45
N ASP A 63 -4.95 -2.80 -0.56
CA ASP A 63 -4.25 -3.51 0.52
C ASP A 63 -2.86 -2.90 0.77
N THR A 64 -2.09 -2.62 -0.29
CA THR A 64 -0.78 -1.97 -0.13
C THR A 64 -0.90 -0.58 0.51
N ALA A 65 -1.90 0.22 0.14
CA ALA A 65 -2.12 1.52 0.76
C ALA A 65 -2.42 1.38 2.27
N GLY A 66 -3.27 0.40 2.65
CA GLY A 66 -3.55 0.08 4.06
C GLY A 66 -2.34 -0.42 4.82
N PHE A 67 -1.56 -1.32 4.20
CA PHE A 67 -0.30 -1.82 4.74
C PHE A 67 0.70 -0.69 5.01
N MET A 68 0.88 0.23 4.06
CA MET A 68 1.80 1.35 4.19
C MET A 68 1.33 2.35 5.25
N ALA A 69 0.02 2.61 5.33
CA ALA A 69 -0.57 3.44 6.36
C ALA A 69 -0.36 2.84 7.76
N ALA A 70 -0.62 1.53 7.94
CA ALA A 70 -0.41 0.83 9.20
C ALA A 70 1.06 0.79 9.60
N ASN A 71 1.96 0.40 8.68
CA ASN A 71 3.39 0.29 8.98
C ASN A 71 4.06 1.66 9.20
N SER A 72 3.47 2.75 8.70
CA SER A 72 3.98 4.10 9.00
C SER A 72 3.87 4.49 10.48
N MET A 73 3.06 3.75 11.26
CA MET A 73 2.85 3.92 12.69
C MET A 73 3.65 2.91 13.53
N GLU A 74 4.34 1.97 12.90
CA GLU A 74 5.15 0.93 13.56
C GLU A 74 6.60 1.03 13.05
N GLU A 75 7.52 1.38 13.94
CA GLU A 75 8.92 1.69 13.57
C GLU A 75 9.89 0.53 13.78
N THR A 76 9.45 -0.57 14.39
CA THR A 76 10.32 -1.71 14.73
C THR A 76 10.04 -2.93 13.87
N TYR A 77 8.77 -3.28 13.71
CA TYR A 77 8.36 -4.51 13.06
C TYR A 77 7.54 -4.23 11.80
N SER A 78 7.64 -5.10 10.83
CA SER A 78 6.72 -5.10 9.71
C SER A 78 5.34 -5.56 10.17
N VAL A 79 4.29 -4.96 9.64
CA VAL A 79 2.94 -5.51 9.77
C VAL A 79 2.69 -6.55 8.68
N LEU A 80 1.69 -7.41 8.89
CA LEU A 80 1.21 -8.39 7.91
C LEU A 80 -0.30 -8.23 7.76
N THR A 81 -0.77 -8.26 6.53
CA THR A 81 -2.20 -8.28 6.23
C THR A 81 -2.79 -9.61 6.70
N VAL A 82 -3.76 -9.58 7.60
CA VAL A 82 -4.48 -10.78 8.06
C VAL A 82 -5.87 -10.88 7.46
N ASP A 83 -6.42 -9.77 7.05
CA ASP A 83 -7.71 -9.68 6.35
C ASP A 83 -7.75 -8.41 5.50
N TYR A 84 -8.34 -8.51 4.31
CA TYR A 84 -8.68 -7.35 3.50
C TYR A 84 -9.96 -7.62 2.73
N HIS A 85 -11.00 -6.88 3.04
CA HIS A 85 -12.27 -6.91 2.36
C HIS A 85 -12.39 -5.74 1.40
N ILE A 86 -12.87 -6.00 0.18
CA ILE A 86 -13.05 -4.97 -0.85
C ILE A 86 -14.41 -5.12 -1.54
N ASN A 87 -15.06 -4.00 -1.77
CA ASN A 87 -16.24 -3.89 -2.63
C ASN A 87 -15.86 -3.21 -3.94
N LEU A 88 -16.03 -3.92 -5.04
CA LEU A 88 -15.78 -3.42 -6.39
C LEU A 88 -17.06 -2.78 -6.92
N MET A 89 -17.06 -1.48 -7.11
CA MET A 89 -18.27 -0.71 -7.41
C MET A 89 -18.30 -0.19 -8.86
N ARG A 90 -17.14 -0.04 -9.50
CA ARG A 90 -17.03 0.52 -10.85
C ARG A 90 -15.97 -0.24 -11.65
N PRO A 91 -16.30 -0.73 -12.85
CA PRO A 91 -15.28 -1.22 -13.77
C PRO A 91 -14.38 -0.06 -14.25
N VAL A 92 -13.08 -0.33 -14.36
CA VAL A 92 -12.07 0.64 -14.81
C VAL A 92 -11.56 0.22 -16.19
N ARG A 93 -11.54 1.17 -17.13
CA ARG A 93 -11.10 0.93 -18.51
C ARG A 93 -10.11 2.01 -18.96
N GLU A 94 -8.97 1.57 -19.49
CA GLU A 94 -7.97 2.42 -20.16
C GLU A 94 -7.48 3.61 -19.30
N GLU A 95 -7.53 3.48 -17.99
CA GLU A 95 -6.97 4.46 -17.04
C GLU A 95 -6.36 3.75 -15.83
N GLY A 96 -5.39 4.40 -15.17
CA GLY A 96 -4.78 3.93 -13.94
C GLY A 96 -5.72 4.08 -12.73
N VAL A 97 -5.25 3.62 -11.59
CA VAL A 97 -5.97 3.70 -10.32
C VAL A 97 -5.05 4.19 -9.21
N PHE A 98 -5.63 4.81 -8.21
CA PHE A 98 -4.93 5.09 -6.95
C PHE A 98 -5.82 4.78 -5.75
N ALA A 99 -5.20 4.32 -4.69
CA ALA A 99 -5.85 4.17 -3.39
C ALA A 99 -5.31 5.21 -2.41
N THR A 100 -6.20 5.75 -1.60
CA THR A 100 -5.85 6.46 -0.37
C THR A 100 -6.30 5.61 0.81
N SER A 101 -5.46 5.47 1.82
CA SER A 101 -5.79 4.69 3.01
C SER A 101 -5.50 5.46 4.29
N GLU A 102 -6.37 5.26 5.27
CA GLU A 102 -6.27 5.85 6.59
C GLU A 102 -6.46 4.77 7.67
N VAL A 103 -5.56 4.76 8.67
CA VAL A 103 -5.72 3.93 9.87
C VAL A 103 -6.86 4.49 10.70
N VAL A 104 -7.91 3.68 10.85
CA VAL A 104 -9.12 4.03 11.64
C VAL A 104 -9.08 3.49 13.05
N ASN A 105 -8.23 2.50 13.31
CA ASN A 105 -7.95 1.98 14.65
C ASN A 105 -6.50 1.53 14.76
N ALA A 106 -5.79 2.04 15.77
CA ALA A 106 -4.41 1.70 16.08
C ALA A 106 -4.33 1.03 17.46
N GLY A 107 -4.09 -0.27 17.48
CA GLY A 107 -3.85 -1.05 18.69
C GLY A 107 -2.37 -1.38 18.86
N LYS A 108 -2.02 -2.09 19.93
CA LYS A 108 -0.64 -2.56 20.17
C LYS A 108 -0.19 -3.65 19.20
N THR A 109 -1.11 -4.48 18.73
CA THR A 109 -0.82 -5.66 17.91
C THR A 109 -1.54 -5.65 16.57
N LEU A 110 -2.58 -4.84 16.43
CA LEU A 110 -3.42 -4.77 15.25
C LEU A 110 -3.72 -3.33 14.89
N TYR A 111 -3.65 -3.05 13.59
CA TYR A 111 -4.14 -1.84 12.96
C TYR A 111 -5.30 -2.18 12.06
N VAL A 112 -6.30 -1.32 11.99
CA VAL A 112 -7.37 -1.39 10.99
C VAL A 112 -7.27 -0.15 10.12
N ALA A 113 -7.20 -0.34 8.81
CA ALA A 113 -7.14 0.77 7.85
C ALA A 113 -8.23 0.63 6.79
N ARG A 114 -8.85 1.74 6.46
CA ARG A 114 -9.82 1.86 5.36
C ARG A 114 -9.15 2.43 4.13
N SER A 115 -9.48 1.88 2.97
CA SER A 115 -8.96 2.31 1.67
C SER A 115 -10.08 2.66 0.72
N ASP A 116 -10.00 3.82 0.09
CA ASP A 116 -10.84 4.21 -1.03
C ASP A 116 -9.99 4.19 -2.31
N ILE A 117 -10.45 3.47 -3.33
CA ILE A 117 -9.74 3.27 -4.59
C ILE A 117 -10.46 4.06 -5.69
N TYR A 118 -9.74 4.95 -6.34
CA TYR A 118 -10.24 5.83 -7.38
C TYR A 118 -9.59 5.51 -8.72
N THR A 119 -10.32 5.77 -9.79
CA THR A 119 -9.72 5.86 -11.13
C THR A 119 -8.82 7.09 -11.20
N GLU A 120 -7.88 7.12 -12.15
CA GLU A 120 -7.01 8.27 -12.41
C GLU A 120 -7.81 9.56 -12.65
N SER A 121 -8.99 9.46 -13.28
CA SER A 121 -9.92 10.58 -13.47
C SER A 121 -10.72 10.97 -12.21
N GLY A 122 -10.47 10.32 -11.05
CA GLY A 122 -11.04 10.70 -9.75
C GLY A 122 -12.40 10.08 -9.41
N LYS A 123 -12.84 9.04 -10.13
CA LYS A 123 -14.10 8.35 -9.84
C LYS A 123 -13.86 7.20 -8.85
N LEU A 124 -14.66 7.11 -7.80
CA LEU A 124 -14.58 6.01 -6.84
C LEU A 124 -14.88 4.67 -7.54
N ALA A 125 -13.90 3.78 -7.56
CA ALA A 125 -13.98 2.48 -8.23
C ALA A 125 -14.19 1.33 -7.25
N ALA A 126 -13.60 1.40 -6.07
CA ALA A 126 -13.72 0.39 -5.02
C ALA A 126 -13.51 1.02 -3.64
N ALA A 127 -13.96 0.35 -2.60
CA ALA A 127 -13.66 0.68 -1.22
C ALA A 127 -13.37 -0.60 -0.44
N GLY A 128 -12.41 -0.54 0.46
CA GLY A 128 -11.98 -1.68 1.25
C GLY A 128 -11.59 -1.33 2.67
N GLN A 129 -11.42 -2.36 3.47
CA GLN A 129 -10.88 -2.26 4.82
C GLN A 129 -10.02 -3.48 5.10
N GLY A 130 -8.85 -3.27 5.69
CA GLY A 130 -7.95 -4.34 6.08
C GLY A 130 -7.58 -4.31 7.55
N THR A 131 -7.17 -5.47 8.05
CA THR A 131 -6.58 -5.65 9.36
C THR A 131 -5.12 -6.07 9.20
N TYR A 132 -4.24 -5.37 9.87
CA TYR A 132 -2.79 -5.52 9.76
C TYR A 132 -2.22 -5.85 11.14
N MET A 133 -1.56 -6.99 11.25
CA MET A 133 -0.99 -7.46 12.50
C MET A 133 0.50 -7.11 12.59
N VAL A 134 0.93 -6.55 13.71
CA VAL A 134 2.35 -6.38 14.01
C VAL A 134 3.01 -7.76 14.07
N SER A 135 3.98 -8.00 13.20
CA SER A 135 4.69 -9.27 13.11
C SER A 135 5.91 -9.30 14.04
N LYS A 136 6.70 -10.37 13.93
CA LYS A 136 8.03 -10.47 14.57
C LYS A 136 9.17 -10.21 13.58
N ILE A 137 8.86 -9.76 12.36
CA ILE A 137 9.84 -9.46 11.32
C ILE A 137 10.36 -8.05 11.57
N LEU A 138 11.63 -7.91 11.89
CA LEU A 138 12.24 -6.60 12.05
C LEU A 138 12.26 -5.87 10.71
N LEU A 139 11.90 -4.60 10.71
CA LEU A 139 11.98 -3.75 9.51
C LEU A 139 13.41 -3.67 8.98
N THR A 140 14.40 -3.66 9.88
CA THR A 140 15.83 -3.65 9.53
C THR A 140 16.30 -4.91 8.81
N ASP A 141 15.56 -6.02 8.90
CA ASP A 141 15.88 -7.27 8.18
C ASP A 141 15.32 -7.27 6.75
N LEU A 142 14.44 -6.33 6.42
CA LEU A 142 13.82 -6.24 5.10
C LEU A 142 14.77 -5.56 4.10
N ASP A 143 14.84 -6.14 2.90
CA ASP A 143 15.63 -5.55 1.81
C ASP A 143 15.11 -4.15 1.45
N GLY A 144 16.04 -3.20 1.42
CA GLY A 144 15.76 -1.80 1.09
C GLY A 144 15.27 -0.93 2.26
N TYR A 145 15.02 -1.50 3.45
CA TYR A 145 14.70 -0.68 4.61
C TYR A 145 15.95 0.06 5.11
N GLU A 146 17.08 -0.64 5.30
CA GLU A 146 18.38 -0.01 5.54
C GLU A 146 19.20 0.04 4.24
N GLU A 147 19.96 1.10 4.03
CA GLU A 147 20.94 1.18 2.95
C GLU A 147 22.19 0.37 3.33
N GLU A 148 22.93 -0.11 2.32
CA GLU A 148 24.20 -0.83 2.58
C GLU A 148 25.21 0.01 3.40
N ALA A 149 25.13 1.33 3.29
CA ALA A 149 25.96 2.26 4.05
C ALA A 149 25.60 2.31 5.55
N ASP A 150 24.35 2.00 5.91
CA ASP A 150 23.85 2.04 7.29
C ASP A 150 24.14 0.74 8.06
N ARG A 151 24.58 -0.32 7.35
CA ARG A 151 24.90 -1.66 7.91
C ARG A 151 26.36 -1.83 8.37
N ARG A 152 27.15 -0.75 8.40
CA ARG A 152 28.58 -0.76 8.81
C ARG A 152 28.81 -0.23 10.21
#